data_bd6162c37d33a73c394eb226e4dfd516
#
_entry.id   bd6162c37d33a73c394eb226e4dfd516
#
_cell.length_a   1.000
_cell.length_b   1.000
_cell.length_c   1.000
_cell.angle_alpha   90.00
_cell.angle_beta   90.00
_cell.angle_gamma   90.00
#
_symmetry.space_group_name_H-M   'P 1'
#
loop_
_entity.id
_entity.type
_entity.pdbx_description
1 polymer ?
#
loop_
_entity_poly.entity_id
_entity_poly.type
_entity_poly.pdbx_seq_one_letter_code
_entity_poly.pdbx_strand_id
1 'polypeptide(L)'
;MKQPASADIRKRQNLLTQEEHMKYQVLTLDLDGTLTNSKKEITPPTREALIDIQKAGRILILASGRPINGVAPLARKLEMEKYGGYMLSFNGARITKCSTGEVIYNRALPHDVIRPVFEEVRTCPGVDIITYTDSEIISGIGPNRYTMIEAGINKMAVRTVSDFPAALTFPINKMLVPGDPEILEELMPRLQNQYHGLLNIYRSEPHFLEIMPRNIDKAYSLHRLLSSLGLSAEQMICCGDGYNDLSMIEYAGLGVAMANAQTVVKESADFITRSNDDDGILHVIDLFLR
;
A
#
# COMPACT_ATOMS: atom_id res chain seq x y z
N MET A 1 27.95 -12.38 23.07
CA MET A 1 27.88 -13.13 21.81
C MET A 1 26.55 -13.89 21.78
N LYS A 2 25.55 -13.39 21.06
CA LYS A 2 24.27 -14.07 20.85
C LYS A 2 24.44 -15.04 19.68
N GLN A 3 24.06 -16.29 19.86
CA GLN A 3 24.10 -17.33 18.82
C GLN A 3 23.08 -17.01 17.71
N PRO A 4 23.32 -17.42 16.46
CA PRO A 4 22.52 -17.06 15.32
C PRO A 4 21.13 -17.72 15.36
N ALA A 5 20.11 -16.96 14.99
CA ALA A 5 18.69 -17.29 14.93
C ALA A 5 18.29 -18.50 14.03
N SER A 6 19.24 -19.12 13.32
CA SER A 6 18.99 -20.16 12.32
C SER A 6 18.60 -21.55 12.90
N ALA A 7 18.95 -21.84 14.15
CA ALA A 7 18.64 -23.13 14.77
C ALA A 7 17.24 -23.18 15.40
N ASP A 8 16.73 -22.01 15.83
CA ASP A 8 15.38 -21.90 16.43
C ASP A 8 14.27 -21.89 15.38
N ILE A 9 14.57 -21.41 14.19
CA ILE A 9 13.64 -21.36 13.04
C ILE A 9 13.29 -22.80 12.58
N ARG A 10 14.29 -23.71 12.51
CA ARG A 10 14.05 -25.09 12.09
C ARG A 10 13.26 -25.92 13.13
N LYS A 11 13.33 -25.59 14.43
CA LYS A 11 12.53 -26.25 15.46
C LYS A 11 11.08 -25.81 15.48
N ARG A 12 10.78 -24.54 15.13
CA ARG A 12 9.40 -24.06 14.97
C ARG A 12 8.72 -24.61 13.72
N GLN A 13 9.47 -24.90 12.67
CA GLN A 13 8.95 -25.44 11.40
C GLN A 13 8.31 -26.85 11.52
N ASN A 14 8.61 -27.61 12.55
CA ASN A 14 8.12 -29.00 12.72
C ASN A 14 6.98 -29.17 13.74
N LEU A 15 6.43 -28.09 14.28
CA LEU A 15 5.47 -28.17 15.41
C LEU A 15 4.22 -27.31 15.24
N LEU A 16 3.94 -26.77 14.05
CA LEU A 16 2.66 -26.11 13.81
C LEU A 16 1.56 -27.19 13.76
N THR A 17 0.71 -27.21 14.79
CA THR A 17 -0.45 -28.10 14.84
C THR A 17 -1.52 -27.64 13.84
N GLN A 18 -2.48 -28.51 13.48
CA GLN A 18 -3.63 -28.13 12.63
C GLN A 18 -4.40 -26.93 13.19
N GLU A 19 -4.40 -26.73 14.52
CA GLU A 19 -5.02 -25.58 15.18
C GLU A 19 -4.30 -24.27 14.85
N GLU A 20 -2.96 -24.27 14.70
CA GLU A 20 -2.18 -23.09 14.33
C GLU A 20 -2.35 -22.71 12.85
N HIS A 21 -2.54 -23.68 11.94
CA HIS A 21 -2.91 -23.42 10.55
C HIS A 21 -4.31 -22.82 10.39
N MET A 22 -5.23 -23.14 11.31
CA MET A 22 -6.57 -22.52 11.33
C MET A 22 -6.60 -21.13 11.99
N LYS A 23 -5.53 -20.71 12.66
CA LYS A 23 -5.44 -19.44 13.36
C LYS A 23 -5.58 -18.24 12.39
N TYR A 24 -4.88 -18.27 11.25
CA TYR A 24 -4.87 -17.16 10.34
C TYR A 24 -5.97 -17.27 9.28
N GLN A 25 -6.86 -16.28 9.27
CA GLN A 25 -7.99 -16.18 8.34
C GLN A 25 -7.77 -15.14 7.26
N VAL A 26 -6.85 -14.20 7.48
CA VAL A 26 -6.60 -13.05 6.60
C VAL A 26 -5.13 -13.04 6.20
N LEU A 27 -4.87 -12.88 4.89
CA LEU A 27 -3.55 -12.58 4.36
C LEU A 27 -3.58 -11.19 3.72
N THR A 28 -2.78 -10.28 4.25
CA THR A 28 -2.61 -8.92 3.72
C THR A 28 -1.25 -8.77 3.06
N LEU A 29 -1.23 -8.30 1.84
CA LEU A 29 -0.03 -8.16 1.03
C LEU A 29 0.16 -6.73 0.55
N ASP A 30 1.35 -6.17 0.76
CA ASP A 30 1.80 -5.07 -0.07
C ASP A 30 2.06 -5.54 -1.51
N LEU A 31 2.20 -4.62 -2.44
CA LEU A 31 2.35 -4.93 -3.87
C LEU A 31 3.80 -4.88 -4.35
N ASP A 32 4.42 -3.70 -4.27
CA ASP A 32 5.70 -3.43 -4.89
C ASP A 32 6.86 -3.90 -4.01
N GLY A 33 7.65 -4.87 -4.48
CA GLY A 33 8.69 -5.46 -3.66
C GLY A 33 8.19 -6.55 -2.71
N THR A 34 6.87 -6.83 -2.69
CA THR A 34 6.25 -7.86 -1.86
C THR A 34 5.52 -8.90 -2.72
N LEU A 35 4.31 -8.59 -3.22
CA LEU A 35 3.53 -9.51 -4.06
C LEU A 35 4.09 -9.61 -5.46
N THR A 36 4.58 -8.51 -6.02
CA THR A 36 5.13 -8.47 -7.38
C THR A 36 6.64 -8.55 -7.36
N ASN A 37 7.20 -9.33 -8.30
CA ASN A 37 8.64 -9.42 -8.53
C ASN A 37 9.21 -8.13 -9.15
N SER A 38 10.52 -8.08 -9.41
CA SER A 38 11.21 -6.95 -10.04
C SER A 38 10.68 -6.60 -11.44
N LYS A 39 9.97 -7.53 -12.10
CA LYS A 39 9.30 -7.30 -13.39
C LYS A 39 7.85 -6.79 -13.23
N LYS A 40 7.41 -6.51 -11.99
CA LYS A 40 6.03 -6.11 -11.65
C LYS A 40 4.99 -7.17 -12.01
N GLU A 41 5.34 -8.43 -11.87
CA GLU A 41 4.50 -9.58 -12.15
C GLU A 41 4.30 -10.45 -10.90
N ILE A 42 3.13 -11.07 -10.78
CA ILE A 42 2.89 -12.16 -9.84
C ILE A 42 3.33 -13.45 -10.53
N THR A 43 4.22 -14.22 -9.91
CA THR A 43 4.66 -15.50 -10.47
C THR A 43 3.51 -16.50 -10.53
N PRO A 44 3.48 -17.41 -11.50
CA PRO A 44 2.42 -18.40 -11.61
C PRO A 44 2.23 -19.25 -10.34
N PRO A 45 3.30 -19.78 -9.67
CA PRO A 45 3.12 -20.55 -8.46
C PRO A 45 2.49 -19.75 -7.29
N THR A 46 2.96 -18.50 -7.09
CA THR A 46 2.39 -17.60 -6.08
C THR A 46 0.93 -17.26 -6.39
N ARG A 47 0.60 -17.00 -7.66
CA ARG A 47 -0.78 -16.74 -8.09
C ARG A 47 -1.71 -17.91 -7.79
N GLU A 48 -1.32 -19.13 -8.17
CA GLU A 48 -2.10 -20.35 -7.93
C GLU A 48 -2.33 -20.58 -6.43
N ALA A 49 -1.29 -20.45 -5.61
CA ALA A 49 -1.38 -20.59 -4.16
C ALA A 49 -2.34 -19.57 -3.53
N LEU A 50 -2.28 -18.29 -3.98
CA LEU A 50 -3.18 -17.25 -3.50
C LEU A 50 -4.64 -17.51 -3.87
N ILE A 51 -4.91 -18.06 -5.04
CA ILE A 51 -6.26 -18.47 -5.44
C ILE A 51 -6.72 -19.66 -4.59
N ASP A 52 -5.84 -20.63 -4.30
CA ASP A 52 -6.20 -21.82 -3.54
C ASP A 52 -6.54 -21.50 -2.06
N ILE A 53 -5.81 -20.61 -1.41
CA ILE A 53 -6.17 -20.18 -0.05
C ILE A 53 -7.50 -19.44 0.00
N GLN A 54 -7.83 -18.65 -1.04
CA GLN A 54 -9.14 -18.00 -1.16
C GLN A 54 -10.26 -19.02 -1.35
N LYS A 55 -10.07 -20.07 -2.17
CA LYS A 55 -11.00 -21.20 -2.29
C LYS A 55 -11.22 -21.92 -0.95
N ALA A 56 -10.18 -22.00 -0.11
CA ALA A 56 -10.25 -22.54 1.24
C ALA A 56 -10.90 -21.60 2.26
N GLY A 57 -11.41 -20.44 1.84
CA GLY A 57 -12.14 -19.48 2.67
C GLY A 57 -11.26 -18.42 3.35
N ARG A 58 -9.97 -18.30 3.00
CA ARG A 58 -9.13 -17.22 3.52
C ARG A 58 -9.44 -15.90 2.81
N ILE A 59 -9.41 -14.81 3.55
CA ILE A 59 -9.61 -13.45 3.01
C ILE A 59 -8.27 -12.92 2.54
N LEU A 60 -8.19 -12.48 1.28
CA LEU A 60 -7.03 -11.81 0.72
C LEU A 60 -7.26 -10.30 0.70
N ILE A 61 -6.27 -9.55 1.18
CA ILE A 61 -6.26 -8.09 1.17
C ILE A 61 -5.01 -7.61 0.42
N LEU A 62 -5.18 -6.74 -0.55
CA LEU A 62 -4.07 -6.01 -1.18
C LEU A 62 -4.00 -4.60 -0.58
N ALA A 63 -2.86 -4.22 -0.01
CA ALA A 63 -2.67 -2.95 0.69
C ALA A 63 -1.50 -2.16 0.08
N SER A 64 -1.79 -1.06 -0.63
CA SER A 64 -0.80 -0.32 -1.39
C SER A 64 -0.95 1.20 -1.28
N GLY A 65 0.14 1.93 -1.49
CA GLY A 65 0.13 3.38 -1.72
C GLY A 65 -0.44 3.80 -3.08
N ARG A 66 -0.60 2.84 -4.00
CA ARG A 66 -1.13 3.08 -5.35
C ARG A 66 -2.60 3.51 -5.31
N PRO A 67 -3.05 4.27 -6.34
CA PRO A 67 -4.49 4.48 -6.60
C PRO A 67 -5.16 3.15 -6.96
N ILE A 68 -6.50 3.12 -6.91
CA ILE A 68 -7.27 1.90 -7.18
C ILE A 68 -6.93 1.27 -8.54
N ASN A 69 -6.64 2.07 -9.55
CA ASN A 69 -6.26 1.58 -10.88
C ASN A 69 -4.92 0.85 -10.92
N GLY A 70 -4.03 1.14 -9.98
CA GLY A 70 -2.78 0.40 -9.82
C GLY A 70 -2.95 -0.93 -9.07
N VAL A 71 -4.00 -1.07 -8.27
CA VAL A 71 -4.30 -2.26 -7.45
C VAL A 71 -5.25 -3.23 -8.17
N ALA A 72 -6.33 -2.73 -8.74
CA ALA A 72 -7.41 -3.52 -9.33
C ALA A 72 -6.97 -4.54 -10.40
N PRO A 73 -5.98 -4.26 -11.29
CA PRO A 73 -5.50 -5.26 -12.24
C PRO A 73 -4.88 -6.50 -11.57
N LEU A 74 -4.22 -6.33 -10.42
CA LEU A 74 -3.65 -7.43 -9.65
C LEU A 74 -4.73 -8.21 -8.91
N ALA A 75 -5.71 -7.52 -8.30
CA ALA A 75 -6.87 -8.15 -7.69
C ALA A 75 -7.66 -9.03 -8.67
N ARG A 76 -7.86 -8.55 -9.93
CA ARG A 76 -8.48 -9.36 -10.99
C ARG A 76 -7.65 -10.60 -11.37
N LYS A 77 -6.32 -10.47 -11.47
CA LYS A 77 -5.44 -11.63 -11.71
C LYS A 77 -5.54 -12.70 -10.63
N LEU A 78 -5.87 -12.29 -9.40
CA LEU A 78 -6.05 -13.16 -8.23
C LEU A 78 -7.51 -13.60 -8.01
N GLU A 79 -8.41 -13.28 -8.94
CA GLU A 79 -9.85 -13.62 -8.87
C GLU A 79 -10.53 -13.14 -7.58
N MET A 80 -10.06 -12.04 -6.97
CA MET A 80 -10.55 -11.55 -5.68
C MET A 80 -12.02 -11.11 -5.72
N GLU A 81 -12.54 -10.72 -6.86
CA GLU A 81 -13.96 -10.44 -7.06
C GLU A 81 -14.85 -11.66 -6.79
N LYS A 82 -14.35 -12.86 -7.13
CA LYS A 82 -15.06 -14.13 -6.94
C LYS A 82 -15.03 -14.62 -5.49
N TYR A 83 -13.92 -14.36 -4.77
CA TYR A 83 -13.69 -14.89 -3.43
C TYR A 83 -13.88 -13.87 -2.32
N GLY A 84 -14.20 -12.60 -2.62
CA GLY A 84 -14.61 -11.61 -1.62
C GLY A 84 -13.48 -10.87 -0.92
N GLY A 85 -12.31 -10.75 -1.55
CA GLY A 85 -11.17 -9.98 -1.03
C GLY A 85 -11.38 -8.46 -1.02
N TYR A 86 -10.38 -7.73 -0.50
CA TYR A 86 -10.42 -6.28 -0.36
C TYR A 86 -9.17 -5.61 -0.93
N MET A 87 -9.34 -4.38 -1.40
CA MET A 87 -8.23 -3.51 -1.82
C MET A 87 -8.16 -2.28 -0.92
N LEU A 88 -7.01 -2.09 -0.29
CA LEU A 88 -6.65 -0.85 0.39
C LEU A 88 -5.74 -0.05 -0.54
N SER A 89 -6.26 1.03 -1.09
CA SER A 89 -5.51 1.98 -1.92
C SER A 89 -5.14 3.24 -1.14
N PHE A 90 -4.17 4.01 -1.65
CA PHE A 90 -3.69 5.24 -1.02
C PHE A 90 -3.26 5.00 0.44
N ASN A 91 -2.43 3.97 0.69
CA ASN A 91 -2.00 3.58 2.05
C ASN A 91 -3.15 3.38 3.05
N GLY A 92 -4.30 2.89 2.57
CA GLY A 92 -5.49 2.64 3.38
C GLY A 92 -6.51 3.79 3.40
N ALA A 93 -6.26 4.92 2.76
CA ALA A 93 -7.26 6.00 2.72
C ALA A 93 -8.57 5.60 2.02
N ARG A 94 -8.54 4.56 1.18
CA ARG A 94 -9.74 3.99 0.55
C ARG A 94 -9.73 2.46 0.64
N ILE A 95 -10.84 1.88 1.12
CA ILE A 95 -11.06 0.44 1.14
C ILE A 95 -12.20 0.10 0.18
N THR A 96 -11.91 -0.80 -0.76
CA THR A 96 -12.88 -1.26 -1.76
C THR A 96 -13.07 -2.76 -1.64
N LYS A 97 -14.33 -3.21 -1.58
CA LYS A 97 -14.71 -4.62 -1.62
C LYS A 97 -14.62 -5.14 -3.06
N CYS A 98 -13.82 -6.17 -3.32
CA CYS A 98 -13.58 -6.64 -4.68
C CYS A 98 -14.81 -7.22 -5.36
N SER A 99 -15.67 -7.92 -4.62
CA SER A 99 -16.84 -8.61 -5.20
C SER A 99 -17.94 -7.68 -5.71
N THR A 100 -18.04 -6.45 -5.19
CA THR A 100 -19.08 -5.49 -5.55
C THR A 100 -18.54 -4.20 -6.14
N GLY A 101 -17.24 -3.92 -5.97
CA GLY A 101 -16.66 -2.60 -6.27
C GLY A 101 -17.07 -1.50 -5.27
N GLU A 102 -17.80 -1.86 -4.22
CA GLU A 102 -18.26 -0.92 -3.18
C GLU A 102 -17.08 -0.33 -2.40
N VAL A 103 -17.08 0.98 -2.24
CA VAL A 103 -16.16 1.70 -1.38
C VAL A 103 -16.71 1.71 0.04
N ILE A 104 -16.21 0.83 0.90
CA ILE A 104 -16.68 0.67 2.28
C ILE A 104 -16.02 1.62 3.27
N TYR A 105 -14.91 2.23 2.89
CA TYR A 105 -14.25 3.30 3.62
C TYR A 105 -13.55 4.26 2.67
N ASN A 106 -13.70 5.56 2.93
CA ASN A 106 -13.03 6.61 2.16
C ASN A 106 -12.64 7.78 3.08
N ARG A 107 -11.35 8.03 3.23
CA ARG A 107 -10.79 9.19 3.93
C ARG A 107 -10.21 10.15 2.90
N ALA A 108 -10.98 11.16 2.58
CA ALA A 108 -10.56 12.22 1.67
C ALA A 108 -9.72 13.29 2.39
N LEU A 109 -8.93 14.02 1.62
CA LEU A 109 -8.33 15.27 2.04
C LEU A 109 -9.43 16.30 2.35
N PRO A 110 -9.28 17.15 3.38
CA PRO A 110 -10.16 18.28 3.58
C PRO A 110 -10.16 19.17 2.33
N HIS A 111 -11.35 19.55 1.86
CA HIS A 111 -11.47 20.30 0.59
C HIS A 111 -10.83 21.70 0.67
N ASP A 112 -10.86 22.31 1.84
CA ASP A 112 -10.33 23.65 2.13
C ASP A 112 -8.81 23.74 2.06
N VAL A 113 -8.08 22.60 2.19
CA VAL A 113 -6.61 22.60 2.04
C VAL A 113 -6.14 22.53 0.59
N ILE A 114 -6.99 22.12 -0.36
CA ILE A 114 -6.57 21.87 -1.74
C ILE A 114 -6.03 23.13 -2.40
N ARG A 115 -6.78 24.24 -2.34
CA ARG A 115 -6.36 25.50 -2.97
C ARG A 115 -5.12 26.10 -2.31
N PRO A 116 -5.02 26.24 -0.98
CA PRO A 116 -3.80 26.75 -0.35
C PRO A 116 -2.54 25.90 -0.63
N VAL A 117 -2.66 24.59 -0.63
CA VAL A 117 -1.54 23.69 -0.99
C VAL A 117 -1.15 23.87 -2.43
N PHE A 118 -2.11 23.94 -3.36
CA PHE A 118 -1.85 24.19 -4.78
C PHE A 118 -1.11 25.52 -5.00
N GLU A 119 -1.58 26.61 -4.34
CA GLU A 119 -0.96 27.93 -4.46
C GLU A 119 0.49 27.93 -3.95
N GLU A 120 0.79 27.19 -2.90
CA GLU A 120 2.15 27.04 -2.38
C GLU A 120 3.03 26.23 -3.35
N VAL A 121 2.55 25.07 -3.81
CA VAL A 121 3.31 24.18 -4.70
C VAL A 121 3.62 24.85 -6.04
N ARG A 122 2.67 25.58 -6.64
CA ARG A 122 2.87 26.22 -7.95
C ARG A 122 3.94 27.33 -7.95
N THR A 123 4.36 27.80 -6.78
CA THR A 123 5.49 28.75 -6.68
C THR A 123 6.84 28.11 -6.92
N CYS A 124 6.94 26.79 -6.84
CA CYS A 124 8.17 26.03 -7.02
C CYS A 124 8.36 25.72 -8.52
N PRO A 125 9.50 26.07 -9.13
CA PRO A 125 9.75 25.75 -10.54
C PRO A 125 9.98 24.25 -10.75
N GLY A 126 9.51 23.69 -11.87
CA GLY A 126 9.81 22.33 -12.29
C GLY A 126 9.03 21.22 -11.55
N VAL A 127 8.13 21.55 -10.62
CA VAL A 127 7.22 20.60 -10.00
C VAL A 127 5.88 20.54 -10.73
N ASP A 128 5.17 19.44 -10.55
CA ASP A 128 3.74 19.35 -10.84
C ASP A 128 2.99 19.04 -9.53
N ILE A 129 1.68 19.18 -9.53
CA ILE A 129 0.79 18.66 -8.49
C ILE A 129 -0.28 17.82 -9.15
N ILE A 130 -0.42 16.61 -8.71
CA ILE A 130 -1.35 15.66 -9.31
C ILE A 130 -2.27 15.04 -8.27
N THR A 131 -3.43 14.59 -8.75
CA THR A 131 -4.33 13.69 -8.03
C THR A 131 -4.94 12.70 -9.00
N TYR A 132 -5.81 11.82 -8.51
CA TYR A 132 -6.30 10.67 -9.26
C TYR A 132 -7.81 10.64 -9.28
N THR A 133 -8.38 10.34 -10.44
CA THR A 133 -9.73 9.79 -10.56
C THR A 133 -9.65 8.27 -10.63
N ASP A 134 -10.77 7.60 -10.83
CA ASP A 134 -10.77 6.15 -11.08
C ASP A 134 -10.26 5.79 -12.50
N SER A 135 -9.92 6.74 -13.38
CA SER A 135 -9.50 6.49 -14.76
C SER A 135 -8.25 7.27 -15.22
N GLU A 136 -7.95 8.40 -14.62
CA GLU A 136 -6.89 9.30 -15.08
C GLU A 136 -6.19 10.02 -13.92
N ILE A 137 -4.99 10.50 -14.18
CA ILE A 137 -4.27 11.45 -13.35
C ILE A 137 -4.66 12.86 -13.78
N ILE A 138 -5.02 13.71 -12.82
CA ILE A 138 -5.23 15.15 -13.06
C ILE A 138 -3.97 15.89 -12.67
N SER A 139 -3.37 16.59 -13.63
CA SER A 139 -2.19 17.45 -13.46
C SER A 139 -2.64 18.91 -13.35
N GLY A 140 -2.13 19.62 -12.34
CA GLY A 140 -2.55 20.98 -12.00
C GLY A 140 -1.61 22.07 -12.51
N ILE A 141 -0.33 21.76 -12.73
CA ILE A 141 0.66 22.76 -13.19
C ILE A 141 1.12 22.43 -14.61
N GLY A 142 1.39 21.16 -14.84
CA GLY A 142 1.84 20.63 -16.12
C GLY A 142 2.75 19.41 -15.90
N PRO A 143 2.53 18.33 -16.65
CA PRO A 143 3.22 17.09 -16.45
C PRO A 143 4.73 17.25 -16.70
N ASN A 144 5.55 16.86 -15.74
CA ASN A 144 7.00 16.75 -15.85
C ASN A 144 7.41 15.27 -16.03
N ARG A 145 8.72 14.99 -16.12
CA ARG A 145 9.25 13.64 -16.28
C ARG A 145 8.78 12.68 -15.18
N TYR A 146 8.63 13.15 -13.94
CA TYR A 146 8.22 12.36 -12.80
C TYR A 146 6.71 12.11 -12.78
N THR A 147 5.90 13.07 -13.25
CA THR A 147 4.47 12.83 -13.53
C THR A 147 4.30 11.67 -14.50
N MET A 148 5.15 11.60 -15.55
CA MET A 148 5.08 10.52 -16.53
C MET A 148 5.57 9.17 -15.98
N ILE A 149 6.50 9.16 -15.01
CA ILE A 149 6.88 7.94 -14.28
C ILE A 149 5.68 7.41 -13.51
N GLU A 150 4.99 8.26 -12.73
CA GLU A 150 3.81 7.88 -11.96
C GLU A 150 2.68 7.36 -12.87
N ALA A 151 2.45 8.04 -14.00
CA ALA A 151 1.48 7.63 -15.01
C ALA A 151 1.81 6.23 -15.59
N GLY A 152 3.09 5.98 -15.85
CA GLY A 152 3.57 4.69 -16.35
C GLY A 152 3.39 3.55 -15.33
N ILE A 153 3.73 3.81 -14.06
CA ILE A 153 3.56 2.84 -12.96
C ILE A 153 2.10 2.39 -12.82
N ASN A 154 1.17 3.36 -12.87
CA ASN A 154 -0.26 3.10 -12.67
C ASN A 154 -1.01 2.82 -14.00
N LYS A 155 -0.34 2.94 -15.14
CA LYS A 155 -0.93 2.79 -16.50
C LYS A 155 -2.13 3.70 -16.71
N MET A 156 -1.99 4.96 -16.29
CA MET A 156 -3.04 5.97 -16.34
C MET A 156 -2.69 7.07 -17.33
N ALA A 157 -3.70 7.60 -18.04
CA ALA A 157 -3.56 8.81 -18.82
C ALA A 157 -3.41 10.03 -17.90
N VAL A 158 -2.74 11.08 -18.39
CA VAL A 158 -2.60 12.36 -17.68
C VAL A 158 -3.43 13.43 -18.40
N ARG A 159 -4.29 14.11 -17.65
CA ARG A 159 -5.05 15.26 -18.12
C ARG A 159 -4.66 16.51 -17.33
N THR A 160 -4.18 17.53 -18.02
CA THR A 160 -3.89 18.84 -17.43
C THR A 160 -5.16 19.70 -17.36
N VAL A 161 -5.33 20.43 -16.25
CA VAL A 161 -6.45 21.34 -16.02
C VAL A 161 -5.95 22.76 -15.77
N SER A 162 -6.74 23.76 -16.16
CA SER A 162 -6.39 25.18 -16.02
C SER A 162 -6.58 25.72 -14.60
N ASP A 163 -7.52 25.18 -13.83
CA ASP A 163 -7.75 25.49 -12.42
C ASP A 163 -7.87 24.16 -11.66
N PHE A 164 -6.75 23.73 -11.07
CA PHE A 164 -6.68 22.46 -10.37
C PHE A 164 -7.68 22.35 -9.21
N PRO A 165 -7.74 23.34 -8.26
CA PRO A 165 -8.73 23.27 -7.19
C PRO A 165 -10.19 23.25 -7.68
N ALA A 166 -10.54 24.02 -8.73
CA ALA A 166 -11.90 24.06 -9.24
C ALA A 166 -12.28 22.78 -10.01
N ALA A 167 -11.31 22.07 -10.59
CA ALA A 167 -11.55 20.80 -11.28
C ALA A 167 -11.84 19.64 -10.32
N LEU A 168 -11.51 19.77 -9.02
CA LEU A 168 -11.66 18.71 -8.03
C LEU A 168 -13.05 18.80 -7.33
N THR A 169 -14.09 18.48 -8.06
CA THR A 169 -15.48 18.46 -7.55
C THR A 169 -15.85 17.17 -6.82
N PHE A 170 -14.90 16.29 -6.59
CA PHE A 170 -15.05 14.98 -5.95
C PHE A 170 -14.03 14.80 -4.82
N PRO A 171 -14.28 13.89 -3.87
CA PRO A 171 -13.32 13.61 -2.79
C PRO A 171 -12.03 13.01 -3.33
N ILE A 172 -10.88 13.58 -2.97
CA ILE A 172 -9.57 13.06 -3.32
C ILE A 172 -8.87 12.50 -2.08
N ASN A 173 -8.16 11.38 -2.23
CA ASN A 173 -7.48 10.71 -1.13
C ASN A 173 -6.02 11.16 -0.97
N LYS A 174 -5.43 11.66 -2.04
CA LYS A 174 -4.03 12.04 -2.09
C LYS A 174 -3.79 13.14 -3.13
N MET A 175 -2.93 14.09 -2.80
CA MET A 175 -2.19 14.86 -3.80
C MET A 175 -0.74 14.36 -3.79
N LEU A 176 -0.13 14.28 -4.97
CA LEU A 176 1.28 13.97 -5.14
C LEU A 176 1.95 15.16 -5.82
N VAL A 177 3.12 15.54 -5.32
CA VAL A 177 3.96 16.56 -5.96
C VAL A 177 5.18 15.85 -6.57
N PRO A 178 5.14 15.55 -7.89
CA PRO A 178 6.31 15.06 -8.62
C PRO A 178 7.26 16.22 -8.94
N GLY A 179 8.55 16.04 -8.63
CA GLY A 179 9.54 17.10 -8.85
C GLY A 179 10.97 16.64 -8.61
N ASP A 180 11.92 17.54 -8.87
CA ASP A 180 13.33 17.27 -8.57
C ASP A 180 13.53 17.12 -7.05
N PRO A 181 14.33 16.10 -6.59
CA PRO A 181 14.51 15.80 -5.17
C PRO A 181 14.94 16.99 -4.31
N GLU A 182 15.80 17.84 -4.82
CA GLU A 182 16.31 19.02 -4.13
C GLU A 182 15.19 20.05 -3.85
N ILE A 183 14.30 20.27 -4.83
CA ILE A 183 13.16 21.18 -4.69
C ILE A 183 12.16 20.61 -3.67
N LEU A 184 11.90 19.30 -3.72
CA LEU A 184 10.98 18.66 -2.79
C LEU A 184 11.52 18.61 -1.36
N GLU A 185 12.85 18.57 -1.19
CA GLU A 185 13.51 18.62 0.12
C GLU A 185 13.32 19.98 0.80
N GLU A 186 13.29 21.07 0.04
CA GLU A 186 13.00 22.41 0.54
C GLU A 186 11.49 22.65 0.75
N LEU A 187 10.65 22.14 -0.14
CA LEU A 187 9.20 22.32 -0.07
C LEU A 187 8.55 21.55 1.07
N MET A 188 9.01 20.32 1.32
CA MET A 188 8.42 19.42 2.31
C MET A 188 8.31 20.03 3.72
N PRO A 189 9.39 20.57 4.34
CA PRO A 189 9.30 21.14 5.69
C PRO A 189 8.39 22.38 5.75
N ARG A 190 8.28 23.15 4.68
CA ARG A 190 7.37 24.31 4.61
C ARG A 190 5.92 23.85 4.70
N LEU A 191 5.53 22.88 3.89
CA LEU A 191 4.19 22.29 3.93
C LEU A 191 3.91 21.56 5.25
N GLN A 192 4.89 20.81 5.79
CA GLN A 192 4.76 20.12 7.07
C GLN A 192 4.49 21.10 8.23
N ASN A 193 5.19 22.23 8.27
CA ASN A 193 5.00 23.26 9.30
C ASN A 193 3.63 23.94 9.14
N GLN A 194 3.23 24.30 7.93
CA GLN A 194 1.98 25.01 7.66
C GLN A 194 0.75 24.13 7.95
N TYR A 195 0.82 22.84 7.62
CA TYR A 195 -0.29 21.89 7.79
C TYR A 195 -0.05 20.90 8.93
N HIS A 196 0.82 21.29 9.89
CA HIS A 196 1.08 20.47 11.07
C HIS A 196 -0.23 20.11 11.79
N GLY A 197 -0.41 18.82 12.02
CA GLY A 197 -1.61 18.32 12.71
C GLY A 197 -2.84 18.15 11.84
N LEU A 198 -2.82 18.60 10.59
CA LEU A 198 -3.95 18.50 9.64
C LEU A 198 -3.68 17.48 8.52
N LEU A 199 -2.47 17.48 7.97
CA LEU A 199 -2.06 16.61 6.87
C LEU A 199 -0.87 15.74 7.29
N ASN A 200 -0.72 14.61 6.60
CA ASN A 200 0.47 13.79 6.61
C ASN A 200 1.25 14.06 5.30
N ILE A 201 2.47 14.59 5.42
CA ILE A 201 3.28 15.03 4.29
C ILE A 201 4.65 14.39 4.41
N TYR A 202 5.03 13.58 3.42
CA TYR A 202 6.29 12.84 3.43
C TYR A 202 6.73 12.48 2.00
N ARG A 203 7.98 12.09 1.83
CA ARG A 203 8.46 11.56 0.53
C ARG A 203 8.35 10.04 0.52
N SER A 204 7.63 9.51 -0.45
CA SER A 204 7.60 8.06 -0.74
C SER A 204 8.80 7.64 -1.58
N GLU A 205 9.24 8.52 -2.45
CA GLU A 205 10.45 8.42 -3.27
C GLU A 205 11.18 9.76 -3.26
N PRO A 206 12.48 9.84 -3.61
CA PRO A 206 13.20 11.12 -3.64
C PRO A 206 12.49 12.20 -4.47
N HIS A 207 11.78 11.81 -5.52
CA HIS A 207 11.11 12.68 -6.48
C HIS A 207 9.57 12.72 -6.33
N PHE A 208 9.02 12.13 -5.26
CA PHE A 208 7.58 12.11 -4.96
C PHE A 208 7.29 12.61 -3.55
N LEU A 209 6.62 13.75 -3.43
CA LEU A 209 6.12 14.27 -2.16
C LEU A 209 4.62 13.96 -2.05
N GLU A 210 4.28 13.11 -1.11
CA GLU A 210 2.92 12.67 -0.81
C GLU A 210 2.24 13.65 0.14
N ILE A 211 1.01 14.03 -0.14
CA ILE A 211 0.15 14.86 0.70
C ILE A 211 -1.13 14.08 0.96
N MET A 212 -1.30 13.61 2.18
CA MET A 212 -2.32 12.66 2.60
C MET A 212 -3.16 13.21 3.75
N PRO A 213 -4.38 12.72 3.96
CA PRO A 213 -5.13 12.98 5.21
C PRO A 213 -4.33 12.49 6.41
N ARG A 214 -4.43 13.21 7.54
CA ARG A 214 -3.84 12.77 8.79
C ARG A 214 -4.49 11.50 9.32
N ASN A 215 -3.72 10.74 10.12
CA ASN A 215 -4.14 9.51 10.81
C ASN A 215 -4.65 8.45 9.82
N ILE A 216 -3.95 8.31 8.71
CA ILE A 216 -4.14 7.23 7.75
C ILE A 216 -2.81 6.52 7.56
N ASP A 217 -2.82 5.23 7.85
CA ASP A 217 -1.81 4.26 7.49
C ASP A 217 -2.48 2.90 7.24
N LYS A 218 -1.70 1.92 6.80
CA LYS A 218 -2.22 0.59 6.48
C LYS A 218 -2.82 -0.09 7.70
N ALA A 219 -2.20 0.01 8.89
CA ALA A 219 -2.69 -0.62 10.12
C ALA A 219 -4.03 -0.07 10.58
N TYR A 220 -4.18 1.27 10.60
CA TYR A 220 -5.44 1.90 10.97
C TYR A 220 -6.63 1.40 10.12
N SER A 221 -6.41 1.31 8.83
CA SER A 221 -7.45 0.89 7.88
C SER A 221 -7.72 -0.62 7.96
N LEU A 222 -6.70 -1.43 8.19
CA LEU A 222 -6.84 -2.86 8.47
C LEU A 222 -7.61 -3.10 9.77
N HIS A 223 -7.32 -2.36 10.83
CA HIS A 223 -8.08 -2.44 12.08
C HIS A 223 -9.57 -2.18 11.86
N ARG A 224 -9.92 -1.14 11.10
CA ARG A 224 -11.33 -0.83 10.76
C ARG A 224 -11.98 -1.95 9.95
N LEU A 225 -11.28 -2.45 8.92
CA LEU A 225 -11.79 -3.53 8.08
C LEU A 225 -12.02 -4.80 8.90
N LEU A 226 -11.01 -5.27 9.65
CA LEU A 226 -11.10 -6.46 10.49
C LEU A 226 -12.25 -6.35 11.49
N SER A 227 -12.38 -5.20 12.19
CA SER A 227 -13.47 -4.95 13.12
C SER A 227 -14.85 -5.08 12.46
N SER A 228 -15.00 -4.61 11.22
CA SER A 228 -16.26 -4.73 10.46
C SER A 228 -16.58 -6.17 10.03
N LEU A 229 -15.56 -7.03 9.96
CA LEU A 229 -15.67 -8.45 9.62
C LEU A 229 -15.80 -9.35 10.86
N GLY A 230 -15.73 -8.79 12.08
CA GLY A 230 -15.71 -9.56 13.32
C GLY A 230 -14.41 -10.33 13.54
N LEU A 231 -13.31 -9.87 12.92
CA LEU A 231 -11.98 -10.46 12.99
C LEU A 231 -11.03 -9.57 13.81
N SER A 232 -9.95 -10.16 14.30
CA SER A 232 -8.91 -9.47 15.06
C SER A 232 -7.55 -9.53 14.35
N ALA A 233 -6.59 -8.71 14.82
CA ALA A 233 -5.24 -8.68 14.29
C ALA A 233 -4.53 -10.04 14.40
N GLU A 234 -4.78 -10.79 15.47
CA GLU A 234 -4.18 -12.11 15.73
C GLU A 234 -4.53 -13.15 14.65
N GLN A 235 -5.60 -12.90 13.88
CA GLN A 235 -6.06 -13.77 12.79
C GLN A 235 -5.50 -13.35 11.44
N MET A 236 -4.59 -12.37 11.40
CA MET A 236 -4.06 -11.79 10.17
C MET A 236 -2.56 -11.99 10.05
N ILE A 237 -2.12 -12.35 8.84
CA ILE A 237 -0.73 -12.26 8.41
C ILE A 237 -0.59 -11.01 7.54
N CYS A 238 0.42 -10.17 7.78
CA CYS A 238 0.79 -9.07 6.89
C CYS A 238 2.18 -9.28 6.32
N CYS A 239 2.34 -9.11 5.00
CA CYS A 239 3.64 -9.15 4.34
C CYS A 239 3.94 -7.79 3.69
N GLY A 240 5.17 -7.30 3.86
CA GLY A 240 5.61 -6.01 3.33
C GLY A 240 7.13 -5.89 3.24
N ASP A 241 7.61 -4.81 2.60
CA ASP A 241 9.04 -4.54 2.45
C ASP A 241 9.42 -3.07 2.67
N GLY A 242 8.48 -2.14 2.54
CA GLY A 242 8.70 -0.70 2.61
C GLY A 242 8.37 -0.06 3.96
N TYR A 243 8.80 1.19 4.14
CA TYR A 243 8.52 1.96 5.36
C TYR A 243 7.01 2.13 5.64
N ASN A 244 6.19 2.23 4.58
CA ASN A 244 4.74 2.34 4.70
C ASN A 244 4.05 1.03 5.13
N ASP A 245 4.79 -0.08 5.21
CA ASP A 245 4.30 -1.38 5.68
C ASP A 245 4.54 -1.60 7.17
N LEU A 246 5.42 -0.80 7.77
CA LEU A 246 5.86 -0.99 9.14
C LEU A 246 4.68 -1.10 10.10
N SER A 247 3.72 -0.17 10.01
CA SER A 247 2.56 -0.16 10.88
C SER A 247 1.70 -1.43 10.73
N MET A 248 1.48 -1.96 9.52
CA MET A 248 0.69 -3.17 9.34
C MET A 248 1.44 -4.44 9.76
N ILE A 249 2.78 -4.46 9.64
CA ILE A 249 3.62 -5.57 10.11
C ILE A 249 3.59 -5.64 11.63
N GLU A 250 3.76 -4.51 12.33
CA GLU A 250 3.69 -4.44 13.79
C GLU A 250 2.28 -4.73 14.33
N TYR A 251 1.25 -4.40 13.57
CA TYR A 251 -0.15 -4.60 13.97
C TYR A 251 -0.63 -6.04 13.83
N ALA A 252 -0.10 -6.81 12.88
CA ALA A 252 -0.59 -8.16 12.55
C ALA A 252 -0.28 -9.20 13.62
N GLY A 253 -1.06 -10.26 13.68
CA GLY A 253 -0.77 -11.45 14.51
C GLY A 253 0.47 -12.23 14.03
N LEU A 254 0.86 -12.03 12.76
CA LEU A 254 2.15 -12.44 12.21
C LEU A 254 2.60 -11.38 11.19
N GLY A 255 3.54 -10.56 11.58
CA GLY A 255 4.19 -9.59 10.69
C GLY A 255 5.36 -10.23 9.94
N VAL A 256 5.34 -10.18 8.62
CA VAL A 256 6.33 -10.81 7.76
C VAL A 256 7.05 -9.76 6.91
N ALA A 257 8.36 -9.68 7.04
CA ALA A 257 9.20 -8.89 6.14
C ALA A 257 9.71 -9.74 4.98
N MET A 258 9.74 -9.17 3.79
CA MET A 258 10.42 -9.76 2.64
C MET A 258 11.94 -9.74 2.84
N ALA A 259 12.70 -10.68 2.24
CA ALA A 259 14.16 -10.66 2.31
C ALA A 259 14.79 -9.41 1.68
N ASN A 260 14.12 -8.81 0.72
CA ASN A 260 14.50 -7.53 0.11
C ASN A 260 14.00 -6.29 0.89
N ALA A 261 13.30 -6.45 2.01
CA ALA A 261 12.74 -5.35 2.80
C ALA A 261 13.82 -4.43 3.40
N GLN A 262 13.41 -3.20 3.71
CA GLN A 262 14.21 -2.25 4.46
C GLN A 262 14.61 -2.83 5.84
N THR A 263 15.79 -2.45 6.32
CA THR A 263 16.33 -3.00 7.58
C THR A 263 15.36 -2.83 8.75
N VAL A 264 14.76 -1.65 8.90
CA VAL A 264 13.81 -1.36 9.99
C VAL A 264 12.56 -2.26 9.90
N VAL A 265 12.10 -2.60 8.70
CA VAL A 265 10.96 -3.49 8.49
C VAL A 265 11.30 -4.92 8.91
N LYS A 266 12.51 -5.39 8.58
CA LYS A 266 13.01 -6.69 9.03
C LYS A 266 13.18 -6.79 10.54
N GLU A 267 13.61 -5.70 11.19
CA GLU A 267 13.79 -5.63 12.64
C GLU A 267 12.47 -5.65 13.41
N SER A 268 11.39 -5.14 12.79
CA SER A 268 10.06 -5.10 13.39
C SER A 268 9.21 -6.33 13.09
N ALA A 269 9.60 -7.17 12.14
CA ALA A 269 8.83 -8.34 11.74
C ALA A 269 9.05 -9.54 12.65
N ASP A 270 8.01 -10.36 12.82
CA ASP A 270 8.07 -11.65 13.52
C ASP A 270 8.79 -12.72 12.69
N PHE A 271 8.72 -12.61 11.37
CA PHE A 271 9.30 -13.57 10.43
C PHE A 271 9.88 -12.86 9.20
N ILE A 272 11.01 -13.35 8.71
CA ILE A 272 11.60 -12.90 7.45
C ILE A 272 11.47 -14.03 6.43
N THR A 273 10.72 -13.77 5.36
CA THR A 273 10.53 -14.72 4.26
C THR A 273 11.60 -14.53 3.17
N ARG A 274 11.45 -15.21 2.03
CA ARG A 274 12.31 -15.05 0.86
C ARG A 274 12.06 -13.69 0.19
N SER A 275 12.86 -13.35 -0.83
CA SER A 275 12.64 -12.13 -1.59
C SER A 275 11.38 -12.23 -2.47
N ASN A 276 10.92 -11.09 -2.96
CA ASN A 276 9.84 -11.02 -3.94
C ASN A 276 10.22 -11.69 -5.29
N ASP A 277 11.50 -11.81 -5.61
CA ASP A 277 12.00 -12.51 -6.80
C ASP A 277 12.15 -14.02 -6.57
N ASP A 278 12.09 -14.50 -5.32
CA ASP A 278 12.26 -15.90 -4.91
C ASP A 278 10.98 -16.50 -4.30
N ASP A 279 9.82 -16.07 -4.79
CA ASP A 279 8.51 -16.55 -4.34
C ASP A 279 8.29 -16.48 -2.82
N GLY A 280 8.69 -15.36 -2.18
CA GLY A 280 8.59 -15.16 -0.74
C GLY A 280 7.17 -15.28 -0.19
N ILE A 281 6.15 -14.86 -0.96
CA ILE A 281 4.73 -15.00 -0.56
C ILE A 281 4.27 -16.46 -0.63
N LEU A 282 4.68 -17.22 -1.67
CA LEU A 282 4.42 -18.66 -1.72
C LEU A 282 5.01 -19.37 -0.49
N HIS A 283 6.23 -19.01 -0.10
CA HIS A 283 6.87 -19.57 1.10
C HIS A 283 6.08 -19.29 2.39
N VAL A 284 5.49 -18.09 2.54
CA VAL A 284 4.61 -17.76 3.66
C VAL A 284 3.33 -18.62 3.64
N ILE A 285 2.71 -18.77 2.47
CA ILE A 285 1.50 -19.59 2.32
C ILE A 285 1.77 -21.03 2.69
N ASP A 286 2.87 -21.62 2.21
CA ASP A 286 3.23 -23.01 2.47
C ASP A 286 3.53 -23.29 3.96
N LEU A 287 4.02 -22.27 4.70
CA LEU A 287 4.34 -22.44 6.12
C LEU A 287 3.14 -22.20 7.06
N PHE A 288 2.23 -21.29 6.70
CA PHE A 288 1.26 -20.78 7.68
C PHE A 288 -0.21 -20.91 7.25
N LEU A 289 -0.50 -21.24 5.99
CA LEU A 289 -1.87 -21.21 5.46
C LEU A 289 -2.32 -22.52 4.75
N ARG A 290 -1.40 -23.48 4.58
CA ARG A 290 -1.67 -24.81 4.02
C ARG A 290 -1.64 -25.92 5.06
#